data_bc90f0e1ca2501910dee9ac96b9ab91c
#
_entry.id   bc90f0e1ca2501910dee9ac96b9ab91c
#
_cell.length_a   1.000
_cell.length_b   1.000
_cell.length_c   1.000
_cell.angle_alpha   90.00
_cell.angle_beta   90.00
_cell.angle_gamma   90.00
#
_symmetry.space_group_name_H-M   'P 1'
#
loop_
_entity.id
_entity.type
_entity.pdbx_description
1 polymer ?
#
loop_
_entity_poly.entity_id
_entity_poly.type
_entity_poly.pdbx_seq_one_letter_code
_entity_poly.pdbx_strand_id
1 'polypeptide(L)'
;MCGYPVGVTSTARSLLVRPQDTGRRLDLFLAEKLELSRAQVRRLLASGAVIRDGHTLGEAEKGERLASGVELLVAPFARRDEQRALADPGAELVLRAQGPGWLAVDKPAGTPVHPLGEDETGTVLNAVMARHPEVHGVGEGGLRSGVVHRLDVDTSGVLLVATLQTTWERLRRAFAEHRVEKVYRALVLGRVDHAGSAELPLVTARHRPARVRVAGLDERARGARISQLSYRPLELFAATTLLEVRPRTGFLHQIRVTLAHLGFPVAGDRTYGKPGDVTGAERHMLHAARVAFEEIEAESPDAEDFAALCARLRGAIP
;
A
#
# COMPACT_ATOMS: atom_id res chain seq x y z
N MET A 1 9.30 32.51 -8.12
CA MET A 1 7.96 32.36 -7.52
C MET A 1 6.95 32.19 -8.64
N CYS A 2 6.61 30.99 -9.00
CA CYS A 2 5.46 30.67 -9.85
C CYS A 2 4.61 29.67 -9.08
N GLY A 3 3.62 30.23 -8.37
CA GLY A 3 2.59 29.42 -7.73
C GLY A 3 1.71 28.83 -8.82
N TYR A 4 1.72 27.53 -8.97
CA TYR A 4 0.69 26.82 -9.73
C TYR A 4 -0.60 26.87 -8.90
N PRO A 5 -1.74 27.25 -9.48
CA PRO A 5 -2.99 27.28 -8.75
C PRO A 5 -3.34 25.84 -8.36
N VAL A 6 -3.61 25.63 -7.08
CA VAL A 6 -4.25 24.42 -6.58
C VAL A 6 -5.62 24.33 -7.27
N GLY A 7 -5.75 23.45 -8.23
CA GLY A 7 -6.98 23.29 -8.99
C GLY A 7 -8.04 22.60 -8.14
N VAL A 8 -8.84 23.38 -7.42
CA VAL A 8 -10.16 22.91 -7.00
C VAL A 8 -11.03 22.95 -8.25
N THR A 9 -11.11 21.83 -8.97
CA THR A 9 -11.79 21.74 -10.28
C THR A 9 -13.25 21.36 -10.19
N SER A 10 -13.84 21.19 -8.99
CA SER A 10 -15.27 20.98 -8.89
C SER A 10 -15.98 22.24 -8.36
N THR A 11 -16.77 22.88 -9.22
CA THR A 11 -17.81 23.81 -8.80
C THR A 11 -18.88 23.07 -7.99
N ALA A 12 -19.55 23.78 -7.06
CA ALA A 12 -20.73 23.24 -6.40
C ALA A 12 -21.71 22.71 -7.45
N ARG A 13 -22.26 21.52 -7.21
CA ARG A 13 -23.21 20.87 -8.13
C ARG A 13 -24.58 20.75 -7.47
N SER A 14 -25.60 21.19 -8.18
CA SER A 14 -26.98 20.89 -7.81
C SER A 14 -27.43 19.61 -8.54
N LEU A 15 -27.97 18.66 -7.79
CA LEU A 15 -28.48 17.38 -8.30
C LEU A 15 -29.97 17.27 -7.97
N LEU A 16 -30.81 17.41 -8.98
CA LEU A 16 -32.24 17.22 -8.83
C LEU A 16 -32.61 15.74 -8.92
N VAL A 17 -33.31 15.23 -7.92
CA VAL A 17 -33.90 13.86 -7.95
C VAL A 17 -35.10 13.85 -8.89
N ARG A 18 -34.94 13.20 -10.02
CA ARG A 18 -36.00 13.08 -11.03
C ARG A 18 -37.01 11.98 -10.67
N PRO A 19 -38.23 11.94 -11.27
CA PRO A 19 -39.20 10.90 -10.98
C PRO A 19 -38.67 9.47 -11.13
N GLN A 20 -37.78 9.22 -12.11
CA GLN A 20 -37.15 7.92 -12.33
C GLN A 20 -36.13 7.52 -11.24
N ASP A 21 -35.64 8.47 -10.47
CA ASP A 21 -34.69 8.25 -9.38
C ASP A 21 -35.35 8.09 -8.01
N THR A 22 -36.70 8.19 -7.98
CA THR A 22 -37.51 8.06 -6.76
C THR A 22 -37.32 6.70 -6.10
N GLY A 23 -37.15 6.70 -4.78
CA GLY A 23 -36.92 5.49 -3.98
C GLY A 23 -35.50 4.91 -4.05
N ARG A 24 -34.63 5.52 -4.84
CA ARG A 24 -33.22 5.14 -4.85
C ARG A 24 -32.53 5.57 -3.55
N ARG A 25 -31.55 4.78 -3.14
CA ARG A 25 -30.73 5.13 -1.98
C ARG A 25 -29.80 6.30 -2.31
N LEU A 26 -29.61 7.20 -1.34
CA LEU A 26 -28.74 8.37 -1.46
C LEU A 26 -27.33 7.99 -1.92
N ASP A 27 -26.71 6.96 -1.30
CA ASP A 27 -25.35 6.54 -1.65
C ASP A 27 -25.22 6.03 -3.09
N LEU A 28 -26.25 5.36 -3.61
CA LEU A 28 -26.25 4.84 -4.98
C LEU A 28 -26.54 5.95 -6.00
N PHE A 29 -27.45 6.88 -5.67
CA PHE A 29 -27.74 8.03 -6.51
C PHE A 29 -26.50 8.93 -6.68
N LEU A 30 -25.85 9.31 -5.57
CA LEU A 30 -24.64 10.10 -5.61
C LEU A 30 -23.49 9.39 -6.35
N ALA A 31 -23.34 8.08 -6.14
CA ALA A 31 -22.30 7.29 -6.83
C ALA A 31 -22.45 7.38 -8.35
N GLU A 32 -23.67 7.26 -8.86
CA GLU A 32 -23.92 7.35 -10.30
C GLU A 32 -23.80 8.79 -10.83
N LYS A 33 -24.47 9.76 -10.19
CA LYS A 33 -24.50 11.14 -10.69
C LYS A 33 -23.14 11.85 -10.62
N LEU A 34 -22.30 11.45 -9.69
CA LEU A 34 -20.95 12.01 -9.50
C LEU A 34 -19.85 11.10 -10.08
N GLU A 35 -20.19 9.92 -10.59
CA GLU A 35 -19.26 8.90 -11.07
C GLU A 35 -18.22 8.49 -9.98
N LEU A 36 -18.70 8.33 -8.75
CA LEU A 36 -17.91 7.98 -7.59
C LEU A 36 -18.15 6.53 -7.14
N SER A 37 -17.14 5.89 -6.59
CA SER A 37 -17.34 4.63 -5.87
C SER A 37 -18.14 4.86 -4.57
N ARG A 38 -18.83 3.83 -4.07
CA ARG A 38 -19.58 3.91 -2.80
C ARG A 38 -18.70 4.31 -1.60
N ALA A 39 -17.42 3.97 -1.64
CA ALA A 39 -16.46 4.37 -0.60
C ALA A 39 -16.13 5.88 -0.67
N GLN A 40 -16.07 6.45 -1.89
CA GLN A 40 -15.89 7.89 -2.09
C GLN A 40 -17.15 8.65 -1.64
N VAL A 41 -18.34 8.16 -1.99
CA VAL A 41 -19.61 8.77 -1.54
C VAL A 41 -19.70 8.78 0.00
N ARG A 42 -19.33 7.70 0.68
CA ARG A 42 -19.31 7.71 2.15
C ARG A 42 -18.38 8.76 2.73
N ARG A 43 -17.19 8.95 2.15
CA ARG A 43 -16.28 10.03 2.57
C ARG A 43 -16.85 11.41 2.27
N LEU A 44 -17.48 11.59 1.11
CA LEU A 44 -18.15 12.83 0.73
C LEU A 44 -19.26 13.21 1.73
N LEU A 45 -20.06 12.24 2.14
CA LEU A 45 -21.06 12.43 3.20
C LEU A 45 -20.41 12.72 4.56
N ALA A 46 -19.35 11.98 4.92
CA ALA A 46 -18.64 12.19 6.19
C ALA A 46 -17.97 13.57 6.27
N SER A 47 -17.57 14.17 5.15
CA SER A 47 -17.01 15.53 5.11
C SER A 47 -18.07 16.64 5.19
N GLY A 48 -19.37 16.30 5.19
CA GLY A 48 -20.45 17.29 5.21
C GLY A 48 -20.65 18.02 3.89
N ALA A 49 -20.10 17.52 2.79
CA ALA A 49 -20.15 18.19 1.49
C ALA A 49 -21.50 18.04 0.77
N VAL A 50 -22.46 17.28 1.29
CA VAL A 50 -23.78 17.10 0.70
C VAL A 50 -24.84 17.77 1.57
N ILE A 51 -25.64 18.65 0.96
CA ILE A 51 -26.64 19.46 1.66
C ILE A 51 -28.00 19.21 0.98
N ARG A 52 -29.05 19.07 1.78
CA ARG A 52 -30.44 19.00 1.34
C ARG A 52 -31.25 19.95 2.21
N ASP A 53 -31.99 20.85 1.59
CA ASP A 53 -32.88 21.82 2.27
C ASP A 53 -32.17 22.59 3.41
N GLY A 54 -30.90 22.96 3.19
CA GLY A 54 -30.04 23.63 4.18
C GLY A 54 -29.46 22.72 5.26
N HIS A 55 -29.77 21.43 5.29
CA HIS A 55 -29.25 20.45 6.23
C HIS A 55 -28.12 19.61 5.61
N THR A 56 -27.01 19.54 6.31
CA THR A 56 -25.87 18.69 5.93
C THR A 56 -26.21 17.22 6.13
N LEU A 57 -26.05 16.40 5.09
CA LEU A 57 -26.22 14.96 5.13
C LEU A 57 -24.91 14.27 5.46
N GLY A 58 -24.92 13.40 6.46
CA GLY A 58 -23.77 12.62 6.90
C GLY A 58 -23.79 11.16 6.45
N GLU A 59 -22.86 10.37 6.98
CA GLU A 59 -22.76 8.94 6.64
C GLU A 59 -23.97 8.12 7.16
N ALA A 60 -24.66 8.61 8.19
CA ALA A 60 -25.86 7.96 8.74
C ALA A 60 -27.00 7.90 7.70
N GLU A 61 -27.15 8.96 6.91
CA GLU A 61 -28.21 9.11 5.89
C GLU A 61 -27.93 8.37 4.57
N LYS A 62 -26.75 7.74 4.40
CA LYS A 62 -26.33 7.06 3.15
C LYS A 62 -27.37 6.07 2.57
N GLY A 63 -28.14 5.45 3.44
CA GLY A 63 -29.16 4.46 3.07
C GLY A 63 -30.54 5.05 2.83
N GLU A 64 -30.74 6.34 3.05
CA GLU A 64 -32.03 7.02 2.89
C GLU A 64 -32.53 6.94 1.45
N ARG A 65 -33.85 6.81 1.30
CA ARG A 65 -34.48 6.75 -0.01
C ARG A 65 -34.95 8.14 -0.43
N LEU A 66 -34.52 8.55 -1.62
CA LEU A 66 -34.79 9.87 -2.16
C LEU A 66 -36.22 9.98 -2.71
N ALA A 67 -36.85 11.13 -2.47
CA ALA A 67 -38.15 11.50 -3.08
C ALA A 67 -37.91 12.34 -4.35
N SER A 68 -38.82 12.25 -5.31
CA SER A 68 -38.81 13.09 -6.51
C SER A 68 -38.93 14.56 -6.13
N GLY A 69 -38.22 15.42 -6.86
CA GLY A 69 -38.20 16.88 -6.63
C GLY A 69 -37.20 17.33 -5.56
N VAL A 70 -36.59 16.42 -4.83
CA VAL A 70 -35.51 16.80 -3.87
C VAL A 70 -34.32 17.32 -4.63
N GLU A 71 -33.76 18.44 -4.17
CA GLU A 71 -32.52 19.00 -4.66
C GLU A 71 -31.40 18.73 -3.64
N LEU A 72 -30.30 18.18 -4.13
CA LEU A 72 -29.08 17.94 -3.35
C LEU A 72 -28.00 18.92 -3.83
N LEU A 73 -27.53 19.78 -2.96
CA LEU A 73 -26.38 20.62 -3.23
C LEU A 73 -25.12 19.87 -2.78
N VAL A 74 -24.18 19.67 -3.70
CA VAL A 74 -22.89 19.04 -3.41
C VAL A 74 -21.83 20.14 -3.47
N ALA A 75 -21.21 20.42 -2.33
CA ALA A 75 -20.11 21.37 -2.23
C ALA A 75 -18.91 20.92 -3.11
N PRO A 76 -18.03 21.84 -3.51
CA PRO A 76 -16.81 21.46 -4.21
C PRO A 76 -16.04 20.41 -3.45
N PHE A 77 -15.61 19.37 -4.15
CA PHE A 77 -14.77 18.31 -3.61
C PHE A 77 -13.74 17.87 -4.66
N ALA A 78 -12.55 17.53 -4.22
CA ALA A 78 -11.54 16.95 -5.12
C ALA A 78 -11.88 15.46 -5.35
N ARG A 79 -11.94 15.05 -6.61
CA ARG A 79 -11.96 13.63 -6.96
C ARG A 79 -10.64 13.00 -6.52
N ARG A 80 -10.64 11.70 -6.28
CA ARG A 80 -9.45 11.00 -5.79
C ARG A 80 -8.27 11.09 -6.76
N ASP A 81 -8.55 11.09 -8.04
CA ASP A 81 -7.58 11.25 -9.13
C ASP A 81 -7.10 12.70 -9.32
N GLU A 82 -7.90 13.68 -8.90
CA GLU A 82 -7.57 15.11 -8.90
C GLU A 82 -6.75 15.54 -7.69
N GLN A 83 -6.80 14.78 -6.59
CA GLN A 83 -6.00 15.05 -5.40
C GLN A 83 -4.51 15.04 -5.75
N ARG A 84 -3.72 15.81 -5.04
CA ARG A 84 -2.28 15.88 -5.28
C ARG A 84 -1.51 15.62 -3.99
N ALA A 85 -0.59 14.67 -4.03
CA ALA A 85 0.38 14.50 -2.95
C ALA A 85 1.28 15.75 -2.89
N LEU A 86 1.46 16.29 -1.70
CA LEU A 86 2.36 17.44 -1.49
C LEU A 86 3.79 17.04 -1.88
N ALA A 87 4.49 17.97 -2.54
CA ALA A 87 5.93 17.83 -2.74
C ALA A 87 6.66 18.12 -1.42
N ASP A 88 7.55 17.22 -1.02
CA ASP A 88 8.41 17.39 0.16
C ASP A 88 9.88 17.47 -0.27
N PRO A 89 10.42 18.67 -0.55
CA PRO A 89 11.81 18.82 -0.97
C PRO A 89 12.82 18.46 0.12
N GLY A 90 12.40 18.51 1.41
CA GLY A 90 13.22 18.16 2.55
C GLY A 90 13.36 16.64 2.79
N ALA A 91 12.42 15.85 2.24
CA ALA A 91 12.49 14.42 2.37
C ALA A 91 13.63 13.83 1.50
N GLU A 92 14.36 12.89 2.06
CA GLU A 92 15.39 12.17 1.32
C GLU A 92 14.76 11.25 0.26
N LEU A 93 15.36 11.19 -0.93
CA LEU A 93 15.00 10.27 -1.98
C LEU A 93 16.28 9.62 -2.53
N VAL A 94 16.52 8.37 -2.18
CA VAL A 94 17.64 7.58 -2.69
C VAL A 94 17.16 6.78 -3.91
N LEU A 95 17.71 7.07 -5.08
CA LEU A 95 17.46 6.29 -6.30
C LEU A 95 18.47 5.15 -6.36
N ARG A 96 18.00 3.93 -6.60
CA ARG A 96 18.82 2.74 -6.86
C ARG A 96 19.03 2.49 -8.35
N ALA A 97 18.01 2.76 -9.14
CA ALA A 97 18.06 2.70 -10.59
C ALA A 97 16.95 3.57 -11.17
N GLN A 98 17.09 3.92 -12.45
CA GLN A 98 16.03 4.60 -13.19
C GLN A 98 16.17 4.29 -14.69
N GLY A 99 15.07 4.44 -15.40
CA GLY A 99 15.02 4.27 -16.85
C GLY A 99 13.82 4.97 -17.47
N PRO A 100 13.59 4.81 -18.75
CA PRO A 100 12.47 5.43 -19.43
C PRO A 100 11.13 5.06 -18.78
N GLY A 101 10.53 6.03 -18.09
CA GLY A 101 9.20 5.88 -17.49
C GLY A 101 9.15 5.19 -16.13
N TRP A 102 10.28 4.93 -15.46
CA TRP A 102 10.30 4.32 -14.13
C TRP A 102 11.48 4.78 -13.28
N LEU A 103 11.27 4.69 -11.97
CA LEU A 103 12.26 4.89 -10.92
C LEU A 103 12.23 3.67 -9.99
N ALA A 104 13.40 3.26 -9.50
CA ALA A 104 13.55 2.37 -8.37
C ALA A 104 14.11 3.18 -7.21
N VAL A 105 13.32 3.36 -6.17
CA VAL A 105 13.70 4.11 -4.99
C VAL A 105 14.02 3.18 -3.84
N ASP A 106 14.95 3.56 -2.99
CA ASP A 106 15.19 2.88 -1.72
C ASP A 106 14.27 3.44 -0.65
N LYS A 107 13.28 2.66 -0.25
CA LYS A 107 12.35 3.08 0.79
C LYS A 107 12.96 2.82 2.16
N PRO A 108 13.17 3.84 2.99
CA PRO A 108 13.56 3.61 4.38
C PRO A 108 12.42 2.92 5.17
N ALA A 109 12.77 2.21 6.23
CA ALA A 109 11.81 1.72 7.19
C ALA A 109 11.11 2.88 7.92
N GLY A 110 9.88 2.67 8.38
CA GLY A 110 9.09 3.70 9.04
C GLY A 110 8.40 4.69 8.10
N THR A 111 8.72 4.66 6.79
CA THR A 111 8.17 5.59 5.80
C THR A 111 7.03 4.95 5.01
N PRO A 112 5.81 5.52 4.99
CA PRO A 112 4.73 5.06 4.12
C PRO A 112 5.07 5.27 2.64
N VAL A 113 4.49 4.45 1.76
CA VAL A 113 4.71 4.59 0.30
C VAL A 113 4.04 5.84 -0.25
N HIS A 114 2.82 6.15 0.17
CA HIS A 114 2.01 7.27 -0.32
C HIS A 114 1.13 7.81 0.79
N PRO A 115 0.73 9.09 0.72
CA PRO A 115 -0.13 9.70 1.71
C PRO A 115 -1.56 9.16 1.65
N LEU A 116 -2.30 9.27 2.75
CA LEU A 116 -3.72 8.95 2.86
C LEU A 116 -4.61 10.20 2.75
N GLY A 117 -4.04 11.37 2.99
CA GLY A 117 -4.65 12.69 2.88
C GLY A 117 -3.77 13.68 2.12
N GLU A 118 -4.38 14.77 1.63
CA GLU A 118 -3.67 15.78 0.83
C GLU A 118 -2.65 16.57 1.66
N ASP A 119 -2.89 16.70 2.97
CA ASP A 119 -2.03 17.44 3.90
C ASP A 119 -0.89 16.59 4.47
N GLU A 120 -0.84 15.30 4.12
CA GLU A 120 0.13 14.36 4.66
C GLU A 120 1.45 14.45 3.89
N THR A 121 2.54 14.59 4.63
CA THR A 121 3.93 14.58 4.16
C THR A 121 4.70 13.39 4.73
N GLY A 122 6.00 13.28 4.43
CA GLY A 122 6.85 12.22 4.97
C GLY A 122 6.62 10.84 4.34
N THR A 123 6.03 10.78 3.15
CA THR A 123 5.92 9.53 2.41
C THR A 123 6.91 9.49 1.24
N VAL A 124 7.19 8.29 0.72
CA VAL A 124 8.04 8.15 -0.48
C VAL A 124 7.49 8.98 -1.64
N LEU A 125 6.17 8.97 -1.85
CA LEU A 125 5.57 9.73 -2.94
C LEU A 125 5.74 11.24 -2.77
N ASN A 126 5.71 11.79 -1.55
CA ASN A 126 5.99 13.21 -1.33
C ASN A 126 7.43 13.59 -1.75
N ALA A 127 8.41 12.74 -1.43
CA ALA A 127 9.80 12.92 -1.86
C ALA A 127 9.97 12.79 -3.38
N VAL A 128 9.27 11.82 -4.00
CA VAL A 128 9.23 11.65 -5.46
C VAL A 128 8.59 12.86 -6.12
N MET A 129 7.46 13.34 -5.64
CA MET A 129 6.75 14.51 -6.20
C MET A 129 7.60 15.79 -6.19
N ALA A 130 8.52 15.92 -5.22
CA ALA A 130 9.41 17.07 -5.14
C ALA A 130 10.49 17.08 -6.26
N ARG A 131 10.90 15.92 -6.73
CA ARG A 131 12.00 15.75 -7.71
C ARG A 131 11.52 15.29 -9.09
N HIS A 132 10.35 14.64 -9.13
CA HIS A 132 9.72 14.05 -10.30
C HIS A 132 8.24 14.44 -10.36
N PRO A 133 7.91 15.76 -10.54
CA PRO A 133 6.54 16.24 -10.56
C PRO A 133 5.71 15.66 -11.71
N GLU A 134 6.35 15.14 -12.76
CA GLU A 134 5.74 14.44 -13.89
C GLU A 134 5.01 13.15 -13.48
N VAL A 135 5.29 12.62 -12.30
CA VAL A 135 4.60 11.43 -11.76
C VAL A 135 3.14 11.73 -11.43
N HIS A 136 2.80 13.01 -11.21
CA HIS A 136 1.42 13.39 -10.91
C HIS A 136 0.45 12.95 -12.02
N GLY A 137 -0.63 12.30 -11.62
CA GLY A 137 -1.66 11.80 -12.53
C GLY A 137 -1.36 10.43 -13.18
N VAL A 138 -0.13 9.92 -13.05
CA VAL A 138 0.22 8.60 -13.58
C VAL A 138 -0.51 7.50 -12.81
N GLY A 139 -1.10 6.57 -13.54
CA GLY A 139 -1.75 5.38 -13.00
C GLY A 139 -3.09 5.65 -12.33
N GLU A 140 -3.22 5.30 -11.04
CA GLU A 140 -4.44 5.60 -10.26
C GLU A 140 -4.61 7.10 -10.03
N GLY A 141 -3.59 7.91 -10.30
CA GLY A 141 -3.58 9.34 -10.08
C GLY A 141 -3.66 9.73 -8.61
N GLY A 142 -3.86 11.03 -8.37
CA GLY A 142 -4.06 11.56 -7.04
C GLY A 142 -2.94 11.22 -6.06
N LEU A 143 -3.32 10.83 -4.85
CA LEU A 143 -2.40 10.46 -3.77
C LEU A 143 -1.66 9.12 -4.01
N ARG A 144 -1.88 8.49 -5.19
CA ARG A 144 -1.24 7.22 -5.59
C ARG A 144 -0.55 7.30 -6.94
N SER A 145 -0.32 8.53 -7.42
CA SER A 145 0.36 8.76 -8.69
C SER A 145 1.64 7.94 -8.79
N GLY A 146 1.81 7.23 -9.90
CA GLY A 146 2.99 6.41 -10.18
C GLY A 146 3.16 5.13 -9.35
N VAL A 147 2.34 4.90 -8.30
CA VAL A 147 2.48 3.73 -7.41
C VAL A 147 2.03 2.46 -8.13
N VAL A 148 2.97 1.55 -8.39
CA VAL A 148 2.71 0.25 -9.04
C VAL A 148 2.55 -0.90 -8.05
N HIS A 149 3.24 -0.83 -6.90
CA HIS A 149 3.14 -1.77 -5.77
C HIS A 149 3.42 -1.04 -4.45
N ARG A 150 3.40 -1.76 -3.35
CA ARG A 150 3.69 -1.18 -2.04
C ARG A 150 4.51 -2.12 -1.17
N LEU A 151 5.25 -1.54 -0.24
CA LEU A 151 5.87 -2.20 0.90
C LEU A 151 5.12 -1.78 2.17
N ASP A 152 5.20 -2.59 3.23
CA ASP A 152 4.72 -2.19 4.56
C ASP A 152 5.53 -0.98 5.07
N VAL A 153 4.98 -0.21 5.98
CA VAL A 153 5.63 1.00 6.51
C VAL A 153 7.04 0.68 7.01
N ASP A 154 7.18 -0.34 7.86
CA ASP A 154 8.46 -0.72 8.45
C ASP A 154 9.30 -1.68 7.58
N THR A 155 8.85 -2.04 6.38
CA THR A 155 9.66 -2.78 5.40
C THR A 155 10.52 -1.80 4.62
N SER A 156 11.84 -1.99 4.63
CA SER A 156 12.81 -1.20 3.85
C SER A 156 13.10 -1.81 2.49
N GLY A 157 13.77 -1.07 1.60
CA GLY A 157 14.31 -1.57 0.35
C GLY A 157 13.62 -1.09 -0.93
N VAL A 158 13.86 -1.78 -2.02
CA VAL A 158 13.49 -1.33 -3.37
C VAL A 158 11.99 -1.23 -3.57
N LEU A 159 11.56 -0.06 -4.04
CA LEU A 159 10.19 0.26 -4.45
C LEU A 159 10.20 0.84 -5.86
N LEU A 160 9.40 0.27 -6.77
CA LEU A 160 9.23 0.80 -8.13
C LEU A 160 8.13 1.87 -8.16
N VAL A 161 8.42 2.96 -8.88
CA VAL A 161 7.49 4.04 -9.20
C VAL A 161 7.50 4.25 -10.70
N ALA A 162 6.33 4.32 -11.33
CA ALA A 162 6.22 4.66 -12.74
C ALA A 162 6.10 6.18 -12.93
N THR A 163 6.82 6.71 -13.91
CA THR A 163 6.77 8.14 -14.30
C THR A 163 6.00 8.36 -15.60
N LEU A 164 5.62 7.28 -16.30
CA LEU A 164 4.79 7.30 -17.50
C LEU A 164 3.59 6.37 -17.37
N GLN A 165 2.46 6.77 -17.92
CA GLN A 165 1.21 5.99 -17.89
C GLN A 165 1.38 4.59 -18.51
N THR A 166 2.03 4.50 -19.66
CA THR A 166 2.27 3.22 -20.37
C THR A 166 3.14 2.26 -19.54
N THR A 167 4.16 2.78 -18.86
CA THR A 167 5.01 2.00 -17.96
C THR A 167 4.24 1.54 -16.71
N TRP A 168 3.38 2.41 -16.17
CA TRP A 168 2.51 2.04 -15.06
C TRP A 168 1.59 0.87 -15.42
N GLU A 169 0.92 0.93 -16.57
CA GLU A 169 0.04 -0.12 -17.07
C GLU A 169 0.78 -1.44 -17.27
N ARG A 170 1.97 -1.38 -17.89
CA ARG A 170 2.85 -2.54 -18.11
C ARG A 170 3.26 -3.18 -16.76
N LEU A 171 3.74 -2.38 -15.81
CA LEU A 171 4.13 -2.86 -14.50
C LEU A 171 2.94 -3.40 -13.70
N ARG A 172 1.81 -2.69 -13.68
CA ARG A 172 0.60 -3.17 -12.97
C ARG A 172 0.11 -4.51 -13.50
N ARG A 173 0.16 -4.70 -14.82
CA ARG A 173 -0.15 -5.98 -15.46
C ARG A 173 0.87 -7.05 -15.03
N ALA A 174 2.16 -6.75 -15.08
CA ALA A 174 3.21 -7.67 -14.69
C ALA A 174 3.09 -8.12 -13.22
N PHE A 175 2.77 -7.19 -12.30
CA PHE A 175 2.49 -7.52 -10.90
C PHE A 175 1.25 -8.41 -10.75
N ALA A 176 0.16 -8.12 -11.48
CA ALA A 176 -1.08 -8.89 -11.44
C ALA A 176 -0.90 -10.30 -12.00
N GLU A 177 -0.06 -10.47 -13.01
CA GLU A 177 0.29 -11.75 -13.64
C GLU A 177 1.45 -12.47 -12.96
N HIS A 178 1.97 -11.94 -11.84
CA HIS A 178 3.07 -12.51 -11.08
C HIS A 178 4.39 -12.70 -11.87
N ARG A 179 4.64 -11.83 -12.86
CA ARG A 179 5.85 -11.84 -13.69
C ARG A 179 7.01 -11.02 -13.13
N VAL A 180 6.75 -10.21 -12.10
CA VAL A 180 7.79 -9.42 -11.42
C VAL A 180 8.50 -10.31 -10.42
N GLU A 181 9.80 -10.49 -10.60
CA GLU A 181 10.66 -11.14 -9.60
C GLU A 181 10.89 -10.19 -8.43
N LYS A 182 10.74 -10.70 -7.22
CA LYS A 182 10.96 -9.98 -5.97
C LYS A 182 11.78 -10.83 -5.04
N VAL A 183 12.87 -10.26 -4.52
CA VAL A 183 13.72 -10.92 -3.55
C VAL A 183 13.74 -10.09 -2.27
N TYR A 184 13.43 -10.76 -1.17
CA TYR A 184 13.46 -10.15 0.15
C TYR A 184 14.50 -10.84 1.02
N ARG A 185 15.06 -10.10 1.96
CA ARG A 185 15.79 -10.63 3.10
C ARG A 185 14.91 -10.53 4.34
N ALA A 186 14.82 -11.61 5.09
CA ALA A 186 14.05 -11.70 6.32
C ALA A 186 14.88 -12.35 7.41
N LEU A 187 15.09 -11.66 8.52
CA LEU A 187 15.63 -12.28 9.73
C LEU A 187 14.47 -12.89 10.51
N VAL A 188 14.49 -14.20 10.70
CA VAL A 188 13.41 -14.93 11.39
C VAL A 188 13.87 -15.52 12.70
N LEU A 189 12.94 -15.69 13.64
CA LEU A 189 13.18 -16.41 14.90
C LEU A 189 13.15 -17.91 14.64
N GLY A 190 14.10 -18.61 15.23
CA GLY A 190 14.26 -20.05 15.09
C GLY A 190 15.25 -20.43 14.00
N ARG A 191 15.53 -21.74 13.95
CA ARG A 191 16.47 -22.35 13.03
C ARG A 191 15.77 -22.93 11.82
N VAL A 192 16.16 -22.48 10.62
CA VAL A 192 15.66 -22.94 9.33
C VAL A 192 16.83 -23.53 8.56
N ASP A 193 16.98 -24.86 8.57
CA ASP A 193 18.15 -25.53 8.00
C ASP A 193 18.01 -25.78 6.48
N HIS A 194 16.81 -25.77 5.94
CA HIS A 194 16.55 -26.15 4.55
C HIS A 194 15.68 -25.13 3.83
N ALA A 195 15.84 -25.03 2.52
CA ALA A 195 14.95 -24.29 1.66
C ALA A 195 13.55 -24.93 1.67
N GLY A 196 12.53 -24.09 1.49
CA GLY A 196 11.15 -24.52 1.46
C GLY A 196 10.25 -23.58 0.65
N SER A 197 9.01 -23.97 0.53
CA SER A 197 7.96 -23.15 -0.08
C SER A 197 6.66 -23.28 0.68
N ALA A 198 5.80 -22.28 0.53
CA ALA A 198 4.48 -22.30 1.15
C ALA A 198 3.43 -21.75 0.17
N GLU A 199 2.29 -22.41 0.18
CA GLU A 199 1.08 -21.95 -0.46
C GLU A 199 -0.06 -21.92 0.56
N LEU A 200 -0.52 -20.73 0.93
CA LEU A 200 -1.49 -20.53 1.99
C LEU A 200 -2.62 -19.60 1.55
N PRO A 201 -3.87 -19.94 1.84
CA PRO A 201 -5.00 -19.04 1.65
C PRO A 201 -5.01 -17.97 2.73
N LEU A 202 -4.95 -16.68 2.35
CA LEU A 202 -4.93 -15.55 3.25
C LEU A 202 -6.21 -14.73 3.16
N VAL A 203 -6.67 -14.26 4.32
CA VAL A 203 -7.80 -13.33 4.44
C VAL A 203 -7.43 -12.14 5.33
N THR A 204 -8.02 -10.99 5.03
CA THR A 204 -7.92 -9.82 5.91
C THR A 204 -8.82 -10.03 7.12
N ALA A 205 -8.22 -10.21 8.29
CA ALA A 205 -8.94 -10.38 9.55
C ALA A 205 -9.45 -9.04 10.11
N ARG A 206 -8.69 -7.95 9.87
CA ARG A 206 -9.03 -6.60 10.30
C ARG A 206 -8.42 -5.57 9.35
N HIS A 207 -9.14 -4.46 9.13
CA HIS A 207 -8.69 -3.41 8.22
C HIS A 207 -7.92 -2.27 8.89
N ARG A 208 -8.20 -1.98 10.16
CA ARG A 208 -7.55 -0.87 10.90
C ARG A 208 -7.35 -1.23 12.37
N PRO A 209 -6.09 -1.37 12.84
CA PRO A 209 -4.89 -1.59 12.05
C PRO A 209 -5.03 -2.87 11.22
N ALA A 210 -4.40 -2.89 10.06
CA ALA A 210 -4.52 -4.01 9.13
C ALA A 210 -3.91 -5.28 9.73
N ARG A 211 -4.66 -6.39 9.66
CA ARG A 211 -4.20 -7.71 10.08
C ARG A 211 -4.68 -8.78 9.11
N VAL A 212 -3.80 -9.68 8.77
CA VAL A 212 -4.05 -10.82 7.87
C VAL A 212 -3.88 -12.11 8.68
N ARG A 213 -4.58 -13.15 8.29
CA ARG A 213 -4.39 -14.50 8.82
C ARG A 213 -4.60 -15.55 7.75
N VAL A 214 -4.17 -16.77 8.02
CA VAL A 214 -4.49 -17.92 7.18
C VAL A 214 -5.99 -18.21 7.32
N ALA A 215 -6.65 -18.45 6.20
CA ALA A 215 -8.08 -18.73 6.13
C ALA A 215 -8.39 -20.14 6.63
N GLY A 216 -9.50 -20.28 7.36
CA GLY A 216 -10.09 -21.59 7.66
C GLY A 216 -10.69 -22.26 6.40
N LEU A 217 -11.16 -23.49 6.57
CA LEU A 217 -11.72 -24.30 5.46
C LEU A 217 -12.90 -23.60 4.77
N ASP A 218 -13.84 -23.06 5.55
CA ASP A 218 -15.03 -22.39 5.03
C ASP A 218 -14.72 -21.08 4.31
N GLU A 219 -13.64 -20.42 4.68
CA GLU A 219 -13.23 -19.13 4.10
C GLU A 219 -12.46 -19.30 2.81
N ARG A 220 -11.82 -20.46 2.59
CA ARG A 220 -11.20 -20.81 1.30
C ARG A 220 -12.23 -20.76 0.17
N ALA A 221 -13.42 -21.28 0.42
CA ALA A 221 -14.52 -21.27 -0.55
C ALA A 221 -15.12 -19.85 -0.79
N ARG A 222 -14.89 -18.89 0.11
CA ARG A 222 -15.43 -17.53 0.05
C ARG A 222 -14.49 -16.48 -0.54
N GLY A 223 -13.39 -16.90 -1.19
CA GLY A 223 -12.50 -15.99 -1.92
C GLY A 223 -11.26 -15.55 -1.14
N ALA A 224 -10.69 -16.42 -0.31
CA ALA A 224 -9.36 -16.21 0.22
C ALA A 224 -8.34 -16.08 -0.92
N ARG A 225 -7.34 -15.21 -0.75
CA ARG A 225 -6.27 -15.04 -1.73
C ARG A 225 -5.13 -16.00 -1.45
N ILE A 226 -4.69 -16.71 -2.48
CA ILE A 226 -3.57 -17.63 -2.35
C ILE A 226 -2.26 -16.85 -2.29
N SER A 227 -1.54 -17.05 -1.20
CA SER A 227 -0.17 -16.58 -0.98
C SER A 227 0.79 -17.69 -1.40
N GLN A 228 1.72 -17.38 -2.30
CA GLN A 228 2.78 -18.29 -2.72
C GLN A 228 4.13 -17.62 -2.49
N LEU A 229 5.03 -18.31 -1.80
CA LEU A 229 6.43 -17.90 -1.66
C LEU A 229 7.35 -19.12 -1.52
N SER A 230 8.61 -18.92 -1.87
CA SER A 230 9.72 -19.82 -1.53
C SER A 230 10.71 -19.08 -0.64
N TYR A 231 11.47 -19.84 0.13
CA TYR A 231 12.53 -19.31 0.98
C TYR A 231 13.72 -20.26 1.03
N ARG A 232 14.90 -19.71 1.27
CA ARG A 232 16.11 -20.48 1.56
C ARG A 232 16.93 -19.80 2.62
N PRO A 233 17.59 -20.55 3.52
CA PRO A 233 18.52 -19.97 4.47
C PRO A 233 19.73 -19.40 3.75
N LEU A 234 20.14 -18.19 4.16
CA LEU A 234 21.38 -17.56 3.76
C LEU A 234 22.45 -17.71 4.84
N GLU A 235 22.03 -17.53 6.11
CA GLU A 235 22.93 -17.58 7.26
C GLU A 235 22.16 -18.04 8.50
N LEU A 236 22.81 -18.91 9.27
CA LEU A 236 22.30 -19.43 10.54
C LEU A 236 23.00 -18.74 11.69
N PHE A 237 22.23 -18.21 12.64
CA PHE A 237 22.73 -17.69 13.91
C PHE A 237 22.29 -18.62 15.06
N ALA A 238 22.66 -18.32 16.29
CA ALA A 238 22.36 -19.16 17.45
C ALA A 238 20.85 -19.47 17.62
N ALA A 239 20.00 -18.45 17.47
CA ALA A 239 18.54 -18.56 17.69
C ALA A 239 17.70 -17.95 16.55
N THR A 240 18.34 -17.52 15.47
CA THR A 240 17.69 -16.85 14.33
C THR A 240 18.28 -17.34 13.02
N THR A 241 17.57 -17.09 11.92
CA THR A 241 18.06 -17.41 10.57
C THR A 241 17.82 -16.24 9.65
N LEU A 242 18.81 -15.85 8.87
CA LEU A 242 18.65 -14.94 7.74
C LEU A 242 18.16 -15.73 6.54
N LEU A 243 17.01 -15.36 6.01
CA LEU A 243 16.40 -15.98 4.84
C LEU A 243 16.44 -15.07 3.62
N GLU A 244 16.64 -15.65 2.46
CA GLU A 244 16.14 -15.11 1.19
C GLU A 244 14.71 -15.60 1.00
N VAL A 245 13.79 -14.69 0.69
CA VAL A 245 12.37 -15.01 0.46
C VAL A 245 11.95 -14.46 -0.90
N ARG A 246 11.33 -15.31 -1.72
CA ARG A 246 10.84 -14.98 -3.06
C ARG A 246 9.33 -15.14 -3.13
N PRO A 247 8.55 -14.09 -2.86
CA PRO A 247 7.10 -14.15 -2.99
C PRO A 247 6.71 -14.11 -4.47
N ARG A 248 5.93 -15.09 -4.94
CA ARG A 248 5.33 -15.07 -6.27
C ARG A 248 4.15 -14.13 -6.33
N THR A 249 3.28 -14.19 -5.33
CA THR A 249 2.10 -13.33 -5.19
C THR A 249 2.43 -12.03 -4.44
N GLY A 250 1.45 -11.12 -4.29
CA GLY A 250 1.62 -9.84 -3.59
C GLY A 250 0.40 -9.50 -2.74
N PHE A 251 0.24 -10.13 -1.59
CA PHE A 251 -0.83 -9.83 -0.66
C PHE A 251 -0.30 -9.06 0.57
N LEU A 252 -1.19 -8.29 1.21
CA LEU A 252 -0.85 -7.51 2.40
C LEU A 252 -0.23 -8.40 3.48
N HIS A 253 0.92 -8.00 4.04
CA HIS A 253 1.68 -8.70 5.08
C HIS A 253 2.06 -10.15 4.72
N GLN A 254 1.99 -10.54 3.44
CA GLN A 254 2.09 -11.92 2.98
C GLN A 254 3.28 -12.67 3.57
N ILE A 255 4.49 -12.13 3.44
CA ILE A 255 5.73 -12.78 3.92
C ILE A 255 5.65 -12.98 5.43
N ARG A 256 5.30 -11.95 6.16
CA ARG A 256 5.25 -11.92 7.62
C ARG A 256 4.28 -12.95 8.19
N VAL A 257 3.05 -12.98 7.69
CA VAL A 257 2.03 -13.93 8.17
C VAL A 257 2.34 -15.37 7.76
N THR A 258 2.91 -15.57 6.55
CA THR A 258 3.27 -16.91 6.07
C THR A 258 4.42 -17.49 6.89
N LEU A 259 5.50 -16.74 7.10
CA LEU A 259 6.65 -17.21 7.91
C LEU A 259 6.24 -17.44 9.36
N ALA A 260 5.38 -16.58 9.94
CA ALA A 260 4.85 -16.80 11.28
C ALA A 260 4.00 -18.07 11.38
N HIS A 261 3.17 -18.37 10.36
CA HIS A 261 2.37 -19.60 10.30
C HIS A 261 3.24 -20.86 10.22
N LEU A 262 4.36 -20.78 9.50
CA LEU A 262 5.34 -21.87 9.40
C LEU A 262 6.16 -22.06 10.71
N GLY A 263 6.00 -21.21 11.70
CA GLY A 263 6.71 -21.30 12.96
C GLY A 263 7.98 -20.44 13.05
N PHE A 264 8.32 -19.69 12.00
CA PHE A 264 9.50 -18.84 11.86
C PHE A 264 9.11 -17.36 11.72
N PRO A 265 8.50 -16.71 12.73
CA PRO A 265 8.08 -15.32 12.61
C PRO A 265 9.28 -14.41 12.39
N VAL A 266 9.07 -13.33 11.65
CA VAL A 266 10.09 -12.30 11.42
C VAL A 266 10.47 -11.63 12.75
N ALA A 267 11.76 -11.49 13.03
CA ALA A 267 12.28 -10.83 14.22
C ALA A 267 11.78 -9.37 14.27
N GLY A 268 11.36 -8.92 15.46
CA GLY A 268 10.81 -7.58 15.67
C GLY A 268 9.38 -7.38 15.16
N ASP A 269 8.70 -8.42 14.67
CA ASP A 269 7.33 -8.30 14.17
C ASP A 269 6.30 -8.19 15.31
N ARG A 270 5.82 -6.98 15.58
CA ARG A 270 4.84 -6.69 16.62
C ARG A 270 3.44 -7.25 16.34
N THR A 271 3.15 -7.64 15.08
CA THR A 271 1.82 -8.13 14.66
C THR A 271 1.74 -9.64 14.63
N TYR A 272 2.80 -10.29 14.13
CA TYR A 272 2.86 -11.74 13.88
C TYR A 272 3.99 -12.42 14.65
N GLY A 273 4.80 -11.68 15.38
CA GLY A 273 5.90 -12.18 16.20
C GLY A 273 5.45 -13.04 17.37
N LYS A 274 6.39 -13.66 18.04
CA LYS A 274 6.18 -14.46 19.26
C LYS A 274 6.65 -13.66 20.50
N PRO A 275 6.01 -13.86 21.65
CA PRO A 275 6.58 -13.42 22.92
C PRO A 275 7.98 -13.98 23.13
N GLY A 276 8.88 -13.20 23.72
CA GLY A 276 10.25 -13.63 23.99
C GLY A 276 11.24 -13.41 22.83
N ASP A 277 10.91 -12.56 21.87
CA ASP A 277 11.90 -12.08 20.92
C ASP A 277 12.96 -11.23 21.65
N VAL A 278 14.15 -11.79 21.76
CA VAL A 278 15.31 -11.16 22.43
C VAL A 278 16.32 -10.59 21.47
N THR A 279 15.98 -10.50 20.18
CA THR A 279 16.92 -9.98 19.15
C THR A 279 17.22 -8.50 19.33
N GLY A 280 16.36 -7.76 20.02
CA GLY A 280 16.43 -6.30 20.12
C GLY A 280 16.10 -5.58 18.81
N ALA A 281 15.39 -6.25 17.90
CA ALA A 281 14.88 -5.64 16.68
C ALA A 281 13.74 -4.66 16.99
N GLU A 282 13.85 -3.43 16.52
CA GLU A 282 12.86 -2.37 16.81
C GLU A 282 11.65 -2.42 15.87
N ARG A 283 11.81 -3.05 14.70
CA ARG A 283 10.79 -3.28 13.68
C ARG A 283 10.88 -4.69 13.13
N HIS A 284 9.90 -5.10 12.30
CA HIS A 284 10.06 -6.37 11.61
C HIS A 284 11.26 -6.32 10.64
N MET A 285 12.20 -7.22 10.83
CA MET A 285 13.42 -7.33 10.02
C MET A 285 13.11 -7.97 8.67
N LEU A 286 12.49 -7.17 7.80
CA LEU A 286 12.16 -7.51 6.43
C LEU A 286 12.63 -6.39 5.50
N HIS A 287 13.36 -6.76 4.44
CA HIS A 287 13.96 -5.86 3.49
C HIS A 287 13.73 -6.34 2.05
N ALA A 288 13.23 -5.47 1.18
CA ALA A 288 13.06 -5.74 -0.25
C ALA A 288 14.41 -5.52 -0.96
N ALA A 289 15.18 -6.60 -1.11
CA ALA A 289 16.57 -6.53 -1.57
C ALA A 289 16.69 -6.35 -3.09
N ARG A 290 15.77 -6.94 -3.89
CA ARG A 290 15.82 -6.87 -5.35
C ARG A 290 14.43 -6.95 -5.96
N VAL A 291 14.25 -6.24 -7.07
CA VAL A 291 13.12 -6.35 -7.97
C VAL A 291 13.61 -6.43 -9.41
N ALA A 292 13.02 -7.33 -10.22
CA ALA A 292 13.34 -7.44 -11.64
C ALA A 292 12.11 -7.77 -12.48
N PHE A 293 12.03 -7.13 -13.65
CA PHE A 293 11.02 -7.39 -14.67
C PHE A 293 11.51 -6.87 -16.04
N GLU A 294 11.74 -7.77 -16.99
CA GLU A 294 12.28 -7.43 -18.32
C GLU A 294 13.59 -6.64 -18.16
N GLU A 295 13.68 -5.43 -18.73
CA GLU A 295 14.84 -4.53 -18.62
C GLU A 295 14.91 -3.77 -17.29
N ILE A 296 13.89 -3.86 -16.45
CA ILE A 296 13.85 -3.17 -15.16
C ILE A 296 14.50 -4.08 -14.11
N GLU A 297 15.61 -3.62 -13.55
CA GLU A 297 16.27 -4.30 -12.46
C GLU A 297 16.83 -3.29 -11.47
N ALA A 298 16.63 -3.54 -10.19
CA ALA A 298 17.17 -2.73 -9.11
C ALA A 298 17.39 -3.55 -7.84
N GLU A 299 18.46 -3.20 -7.13
CA GLU A 299 18.82 -3.79 -5.85
C GLU A 299 18.99 -2.69 -4.79
N SER A 300 18.71 -3.03 -3.55
CA SER A 300 18.98 -2.22 -2.38
C SER A 300 19.89 -3.00 -1.43
N PRO A 301 20.99 -2.42 -0.93
CA PRO A 301 21.75 -3.00 0.15
C PRO A 301 20.89 -3.08 1.40
N ASP A 302 21.24 -3.99 2.32
CA ASP A 302 20.54 -4.09 3.58
C ASP A 302 20.51 -2.72 4.29
N ALA A 303 19.36 -2.36 4.81
CA ALA A 303 19.22 -1.15 5.63
C ALA A 303 20.17 -1.21 6.83
N GLU A 304 20.65 -0.07 7.27
CA GLU A 304 21.70 0.02 8.31
C GLU A 304 21.34 -0.75 9.59
N ASP A 305 20.11 -0.58 10.08
CA ASP A 305 19.60 -1.27 11.26
C ASP A 305 19.53 -2.80 11.06
N PHE A 306 19.16 -3.23 9.84
CA PHE A 306 19.13 -4.64 9.47
C PHE A 306 20.53 -5.25 9.41
N ALA A 307 21.45 -4.57 8.75
CA ALA A 307 22.85 -5.00 8.65
C ALA A 307 23.55 -5.03 10.01
N ALA A 308 23.34 -3.99 10.83
CA ALA A 308 23.89 -3.90 12.18
C ALA A 308 23.39 -5.03 13.10
N LEU A 309 22.09 -5.37 13.00
CA LEU A 309 21.53 -6.49 13.76
C LEU A 309 22.17 -7.83 13.33
N CYS A 310 22.28 -8.09 12.04
CA CYS A 310 22.94 -9.30 11.54
C CYS A 310 24.41 -9.38 11.98
N ALA A 311 25.14 -8.26 11.92
CA ALA A 311 26.52 -8.20 12.38
C ALA A 311 26.65 -8.52 13.89
N ARG A 312 25.77 -7.98 14.72
CA ARG A 312 25.72 -8.27 16.16
C ARG A 312 25.46 -9.75 16.44
N LEU A 313 24.53 -10.36 15.69
CA LEU A 313 24.20 -11.78 15.86
C LEU A 313 25.35 -12.70 15.43
N ARG A 314 26.16 -12.31 14.43
CA ARG A 314 27.40 -13.04 14.07
C ARG A 314 28.41 -13.02 15.19
N GLY A 315 28.60 -11.88 15.85
CA GLY A 315 29.55 -11.73 16.96
C GLY A 315 29.09 -12.41 18.25
N ALA A 316 27.84 -12.82 18.35
CA ALA A 316 27.29 -13.52 19.51
C ALA A 316 27.35 -15.06 19.38
N ILE A 317 27.95 -15.58 18.31
CA ILE A 317 28.22 -17.03 18.18
C ILE A 317 29.50 -17.31 19.02
N PRO A 318 29.41 -18.19 20.06
CA PRO A 318 30.55 -18.53 20.90
C PRO A 318 31.64 -19.29 20.14
#